data_68d435c1efe686141c10ce7a6cdffef3
#
_entry.id   68d435c1efe686141c10ce7a6cdffef3
#
_cell.length_a   1.000
_cell.length_b   1.000
_cell.length_c   1.000
_cell.angle_alpha   90.00
_cell.angle_beta   90.00
_cell.angle_gamma   90.00
#
_symmetry.space_group_name_H-M   'P 1'
#
loop_
_entity.id
_entity.type
_entity.pdbx_description
1 polymer ?
#
loop_
_entity_poly.entity_id
_entity_poly.type
_entity_poly.pdbx_seq_one_letter_code
_entity_poly.pdbx_strand_id
1 'polypeptide(L)'
;KDAIGKNFCDFFYQVPKANDKNYIKRISLICKKNKIDLVLPTSDEEAYTLSKNRKFIENSKTKLACTDFETIKIFNCKKATYKKLKQFNIPTPEYAIIKKPSLLDIEAGKMLKKFKEIVIKPAISRGGRNVFIVSSKTKGLKIYDNRREIKTDLNNFKKNFKRNLKNNYPLIIMNKLEEPVYDLDILAWKGVPLRI
;
A
#
# COMPACT_ATOMS: atom_id res chain seq x y z
N LYS A 1 2.97 12.70 -18.88
CA LYS A 1 2.98 13.98 -19.63
C LYS A 1 2.20 15.07 -18.89
N ASP A 2 1.19 14.72 -18.10
CA ASP A 2 0.21 15.64 -17.52
C ASP A 2 0.38 15.78 -16.00
N ALA A 3 1.62 15.75 -15.51
CA ALA A 3 1.88 15.95 -14.09
C ALA A 3 1.70 17.43 -13.73
N ILE A 4 0.70 17.73 -12.89
CA ILE A 4 0.38 19.09 -12.42
C ILE A 4 1.60 19.75 -11.76
N GLY A 5 2.38 18.99 -10.98
CA GLY A 5 3.61 19.46 -10.32
C GLY A 5 4.69 20.05 -11.26
N LYS A 6 4.59 19.77 -12.57
CA LYS A 6 5.50 20.36 -13.57
C LYS A 6 5.50 21.90 -13.54
N ASN A 7 4.38 22.50 -13.22
CA ASN A 7 4.22 23.96 -13.20
C ASN A 7 4.71 24.62 -11.91
N PHE A 8 5.13 23.82 -10.91
CA PHE A 8 5.51 24.25 -9.58
C PHE A 8 6.94 23.85 -9.21
N CYS A 9 7.77 23.46 -10.19
CA CYS A 9 9.15 23.09 -9.95
C CYS A 9 10.09 23.85 -10.89
N ASP A 10 11.31 24.12 -10.43
CA ASP A 10 12.34 24.78 -11.22
C ASP A 10 12.77 23.96 -12.41
N PHE A 11 12.85 22.64 -12.25
CA PHE A 11 13.22 21.69 -13.29
C PHE A 11 12.31 20.47 -13.27
N PHE A 12 11.84 20.08 -14.44
CA PHE A 12 11.02 18.89 -14.61
C PHE A 12 11.74 17.85 -15.49
N TYR A 13 11.84 16.64 -14.99
CA TYR A 13 12.41 15.51 -15.70
C TYR A 13 11.40 14.36 -15.83
N GLN A 14 11.14 13.94 -17.07
CA GLN A 14 10.40 12.70 -17.27
C GLN A 14 11.32 11.51 -16.98
N VAL A 15 10.85 10.61 -16.12
CA VAL A 15 11.57 9.39 -15.73
C VAL A 15 10.73 8.15 -16.04
N PRO A 16 11.34 6.98 -16.23
CA PRO A 16 10.63 5.72 -16.33
C PRO A 16 9.82 5.43 -15.06
N LYS A 17 8.89 4.48 -15.12
CA LYS A 17 8.18 4.00 -13.92
C LYS A 17 9.17 3.38 -12.93
N ALA A 18 8.86 3.41 -11.64
CA ALA A 18 9.74 2.91 -10.58
C ALA A 18 10.15 1.44 -10.73
N ASN A 19 9.33 0.61 -11.38
CA ASN A 19 9.63 -0.79 -11.66
C ASN A 19 10.39 -1.04 -12.98
N ASP A 20 10.70 0.01 -13.75
CA ASP A 20 11.52 -0.09 -14.96
C ASP A 20 12.99 -0.27 -14.60
N LYS A 21 13.69 -1.12 -15.36
CA LYS A 21 15.11 -1.40 -15.17
C LYS A 21 16.02 -0.18 -15.28
N ASN A 22 15.59 0.84 -16.03
CA ASN A 22 16.35 2.07 -16.26
C ASN A 22 16.04 3.16 -15.21
N TYR A 23 15.03 2.97 -14.32
CA TYR A 23 14.61 3.99 -13.38
C TYR A 23 15.75 4.47 -12.47
N ILE A 24 16.45 3.56 -11.79
CA ILE A 24 17.55 3.89 -10.87
C ILE A 24 18.68 4.61 -11.59
N LYS A 25 19.08 4.11 -12.77
CA LYS A 25 20.13 4.75 -13.58
C LYS A 25 19.74 6.18 -13.94
N ARG A 26 18.47 6.41 -14.35
CA ARG A 26 17.98 7.73 -14.72
C ARG A 26 17.95 8.69 -13.53
N ILE A 27 17.44 8.25 -12.38
CA ILE A 27 17.44 9.07 -11.15
C ILE A 27 18.87 9.43 -10.73
N SER A 28 19.78 8.45 -10.68
CA SER A 28 21.18 8.69 -10.32
C SER A 28 21.88 9.71 -11.25
N LEU A 29 21.61 9.65 -12.56
CA LEU A 29 22.14 10.62 -13.52
C LEU A 29 21.59 12.04 -13.28
N ILE A 30 20.29 12.16 -12.99
CA ILE A 30 19.67 13.46 -12.65
C ILE A 30 20.31 14.01 -11.37
N CYS A 31 20.45 13.21 -10.34
CA CYS A 31 21.05 13.61 -9.06
C CYS A 31 22.48 14.14 -9.27
N LYS A 32 23.30 13.40 -10.00
CA LYS A 32 24.70 13.81 -10.29
C LYS A 32 24.76 15.10 -11.11
N LYS A 33 23.99 15.16 -12.22
CA LYS A 33 24.01 16.29 -13.13
C LYS A 33 23.60 17.59 -12.46
N ASN A 34 22.57 17.54 -11.61
CA ASN A 34 21.99 18.72 -10.97
C ASN A 34 22.44 18.92 -9.52
N LYS A 35 23.44 18.14 -9.05
CA LYS A 35 23.99 18.23 -7.67
C LYS A 35 22.89 18.17 -6.61
N ILE A 36 21.94 17.22 -6.75
CA ILE A 36 20.79 17.08 -5.85
C ILE A 36 21.27 16.62 -4.47
N ASP A 37 20.89 17.34 -3.43
CA ASP A 37 21.22 17.02 -2.04
C ASP A 37 20.28 15.96 -1.46
N LEU A 38 18.97 16.01 -1.82
CA LEU A 38 17.95 15.13 -1.25
C LEU A 38 17.01 14.60 -2.32
N VAL A 39 16.77 13.30 -2.29
CA VAL A 39 15.70 12.63 -3.05
C VAL A 39 14.58 12.26 -2.09
N LEU A 40 13.37 12.76 -2.33
CA LEU A 40 12.16 12.46 -1.58
C LEU A 40 11.20 11.64 -2.45
N PRO A 41 11.05 10.33 -2.22
CA PRO A 41 10.04 9.54 -2.93
C PRO A 41 8.64 9.91 -2.44
N THR A 42 7.71 10.06 -3.39
CA THR A 42 6.32 10.44 -3.11
C THR A 42 5.32 9.32 -3.36
N SER A 43 5.81 8.15 -3.75
CA SER A 43 4.98 6.95 -3.94
C SER A 43 5.64 5.70 -3.34
N ASP A 44 4.81 4.72 -2.96
CA ASP A 44 5.29 3.45 -2.37
C ASP A 44 6.23 2.69 -3.30
N GLU A 45 5.98 2.72 -4.62
CA GLU A 45 6.82 2.03 -5.60
C GLU A 45 8.18 2.71 -5.72
N GLU A 46 8.23 4.04 -5.68
CA GLU A 46 9.49 4.78 -5.71
C GLU A 46 10.26 4.53 -4.41
N ALA A 47 9.61 4.66 -3.26
CA ALA A 47 10.24 4.38 -1.97
C ALA A 47 10.82 2.96 -1.92
N TYR A 48 10.06 1.97 -2.39
CA TYR A 48 10.52 0.57 -2.45
C TYR A 48 11.75 0.40 -3.35
N THR A 49 11.69 0.94 -4.57
CA THR A 49 12.76 0.77 -5.55
C THR A 49 14.00 1.57 -5.18
N LEU A 50 13.84 2.80 -4.70
CA LEU A 50 14.94 3.65 -4.28
C LEU A 50 15.63 3.11 -3.03
N SER A 51 14.88 2.69 -2.01
CA SER A 51 15.48 2.11 -0.79
C SER A 51 16.26 0.83 -1.07
N LYS A 52 15.73 -0.04 -1.96
CA LYS A 52 16.44 -1.25 -2.42
C LYS A 52 17.77 -0.92 -3.08
N ASN A 53 17.85 0.21 -3.77
CA ASN A 53 19.02 0.65 -4.53
C ASN A 53 19.69 1.88 -3.90
N ARG A 54 19.52 2.10 -2.60
CA ARG A 54 20.02 3.27 -1.83
C ARG A 54 21.48 3.61 -2.16
N LYS A 55 22.36 2.61 -2.18
CA LYS A 55 23.79 2.80 -2.46
C LYS A 55 24.06 3.47 -3.82
N PHE A 56 23.23 3.20 -4.84
CA PHE A 56 23.38 3.85 -6.16
C PHE A 56 23.00 5.33 -6.12
N ILE A 57 22.04 5.71 -5.27
CA ILE A 57 21.59 7.08 -5.14
C ILE A 57 22.54 7.87 -4.25
N GLU A 58 22.91 7.31 -3.08
CA GLU A 58 23.76 7.96 -2.07
C GLU A 58 25.26 7.94 -2.41
N ASN A 59 25.66 7.39 -3.55
CA ASN A 59 27.04 7.35 -4.03
C ASN A 59 27.62 8.73 -4.40
N SER A 60 26.78 9.79 -4.45
CA SER A 60 27.12 11.14 -4.89
C SER A 60 26.58 12.17 -3.91
N LYS A 61 27.05 12.30 -2.72
CA LYS A 61 26.56 13.33 -1.74
C LYS A 61 25.03 13.42 -1.57
N THR A 62 24.24 12.92 -2.53
CA THR A 62 22.78 12.87 -2.47
C THR A 62 22.32 12.00 -1.30
N LYS A 63 21.35 12.47 -0.52
CA LYS A 63 20.67 11.68 0.52
C LYS A 63 19.31 11.19 0.03
N LEU A 64 18.85 10.05 0.55
CA LEU A 64 17.55 9.49 0.24
C LEU A 64 16.64 9.56 1.47
N ALA A 65 15.59 10.38 1.39
CA ALA A 65 14.62 10.56 2.45
C ALA A 65 13.57 9.43 2.46
N CYS A 66 14.00 8.23 2.80
CA CYS A 66 13.12 7.12 3.11
C CYS A 66 13.84 6.15 4.07
N THR A 67 13.07 5.31 4.74
CA THR A 67 13.61 4.29 5.64
C THR A 67 14.39 3.20 4.87
N ASP A 68 15.02 2.27 5.58
CA ASP A 68 15.74 1.15 4.99
C ASP A 68 14.81 0.19 4.24
N PHE A 69 15.40 -0.60 3.35
CA PHE A 69 14.65 -1.49 2.47
C PHE A 69 13.90 -2.59 3.22
N GLU A 70 14.47 -3.16 4.28
CA GLU A 70 13.81 -4.22 5.04
C GLU A 70 12.57 -3.71 5.77
N THR A 71 12.61 -2.49 6.27
CA THR A 71 11.45 -1.82 6.87
C THR A 71 10.36 -1.54 5.81
N ILE A 72 10.71 -0.96 4.66
CA ILE A 72 9.75 -0.70 3.57
C ILE A 72 9.11 -2.01 3.07
N LYS A 73 9.90 -3.06 2.93
CA LYS A 73 9.42 -4.39 2.52
C LYS A 73 8.35 -4.96 3.47
N ILE A 74 8.50 -4.71 4.77
CA ILE A 74 7.50 -5.09 5.77
C ILE A 74 6.22 -4.27 5.57
N PHE A 75 6.32 -2.95 5.49
CA PHE A 75 5.14 -2.07 5.38
C PHE A 75 4.40 -2.19 4.05
N ASN A 76 5.07 -2.52 2.96
CA ASN A 76 4.42 -2.77 1.68
C ASN A 76 3.53 -4.03 1.67
N CYS A 77 3.69 -4.93 2.63
CA CYS A 77 2.91 -6.16 2.71
C CYS A 77 2.10 -6.22 4.01
N LYS A 78 0.78 -6.02 3.93
CA LYS A 78 -0.13 -6.01 5.10
C LYS A 78 0.02 -7.24 6.00
N LYS A 79 0.26 -8.43 5.42
CA LYS A 79 0.55 -9.64 6.18
C LYS A 79 1.83 -9.50 7.02
N ALA A 80 2.91 -8.99 6.40
CA ALA A 80 4.19 -8.80 7.08
C ALA A 80 4.07 -7.73 8.17
N THR A 81 3.36 -6.63 7.87
CA THR A 81 3.05 -5.56 8.82
C THR A 81 2.31 -6.11 10.05
N TYR A 82 1.19 -6.81 9.85
CA TYR A 82 0.42 -7.35 10.99
C TYR A 82 1.19 -8.39 11.79
N LYS A 83 2.00 -9.23 11.12
CA LYS A 83 2.91 -10.15 11.82
C LYS A 83 3.91 -9.40 12.68
N LYS A 84 4.47 -8.31 12.16
CA LYS A 84 5.45 -7.48 12.88
C LYS A 84 4.81 -6.76 14.07
N LEU A 85 3.65 -6.15 13.88
CA LEU A 85 2.89 -5.49 14.95
C LEU A 85 2.58 -6.44 16.12
N LYS A 86 2.15 -7.67 15.82
CA LYS A 86 1.92 -8.71 16.85
C LYS A 86 3.17 -9.05 17.66
N GLN A 87 4.37 -9.02 17.05
CA GLN A 87 5.63 -9.25 17.77
C GLN A 87 5.92 -8.15 18.80
N PHE A 88 5.34 -6.96 18.62
CA PHE A 88 5.43 -5.84 19.55
C PHE A 88 4.20 -5.66 20.43
N ASN A 89 3.32 -6.68 20.48
CA ASN A 89 2.05 -6.63 21.22
C ASN A 89 1.14 -5.45 20.83
N ILE A 90 1.29 -4.95 19.59
CA ILE A 90 0.42 -3.90 19.05
C ILE A 90 -0.85 -4.58 18.51
N PRO A 91 -2.05 -4.13 18.93
CA PRO A 91 -3.31 -4.68 18.45
C PRO A 91 -3.43 -4.66 16.93
N THR A 92 -3.93 -5.74 16.37
CA THR A 92 -4.20 -5.85 14.92
C THR A 92 -5.60 -6.41 14.72
N PRO A 93 -6.26 -6.12 13.59
CA PRO A 93 -7.50 -6.80 13.26
C PRO A 93 -7.28 -8.32 13.20
N GLU A 94 -8.34 -9.08 13.46
CA GLU A 94 -8.33 -10.50 13.14
C GLU A 94 -8.34 -10.67 11.62
N TYR A 95 -7.44 -11.47 11.07
CA TYR A 95 -7.29 -11.61 9.62
C TYR A 95 -6.92 -13.01 9.18
N ALA A 96 -7.27 -13.32 7.93
CA ALA A 96 -6.84 -14.51 7.20
C ALA A 96 -6.19 -14.12 5.87
N ILE A 97 -5.21 -14.91 5.43
CA ILE A 97 -4.54 -14.71 4.14
C ILE A 97 -5.05 -15.73 3.14
N ILE A 98 -5.61 -15.25 2.05
CA ILE A 98 -6.16 -16.05 0.98
C ILE A 98 -5.14 -16.13 -0.15
N LYS A 99 -4.53 -17.28 -0.29
CA LYS A 99 -3.50 -17.52 -1.33
C LYS A 99 -4.11 -18.00 -2.66
N LYS A 100 -5.30 -18.62 -2.62
CA LYS A 100 -5.97 -19.22 -3.78
C LYS A 100 -7.46 -18.87 -3.78
N PRO A 101 -8.08 -18.67 -4.95
CA PRO A 101 -9.50 -18.35 -5.07
C PRO A 101 -10.44 -19.36 -4.37
N SER A 102 -10.08 -20.62 -4.32
CA SER A 102 -10.88 -21.68 -3.67
C SER A 102 -11.05 -21.51 -2.16
N LEU A 103 -10.13 -20.81 -1.50
CA LEU A 103 -10.19 -20.57 -0.04
C LEU A 103 -11.04 -19.35 0.33
N LEU A 104 -11.38 -18.50 -0.65
CA LEU A 104 -12.07 -17.24 -0.40
C LEU A 104 -13.42 -17.46 0.30
N ASP A 105 -14.22 -18.38 -0.23
CA ASP A 105 -15.59 -18.63 0.24
C ASP A 105 -15.61 -19.19 1.66
N ILE A 106 -14.69 -20.09 1.95
CA ILE A 106 -14.56 -20.72 3.27
C ILE A 106 -14.16 -19.69 4.30
N GLU A 107 -13.10 -18.92 4.03
CA GLU A 107 -12.58 -17.95 4.99
C GLU A 107 -13.49 -16.72 5.14
N ALA A 108 -14.10 -16.22 4.04
CA ALA A 108 -15.08 -15.15 4.12
C ALA A 108 -16.33 -15.60 4.91
N GLY A 109 -16.80 -16.83 4.70
CA GLY A 109 -17.94 -17.38 5.44
C GLY A 109 -17.64 -17.52 6.94
N LYS A 110 -16.45 -18.00 7.32
CA LYS A 110 -16.03 -18.07 8.74
C LYS A 110 -15.99 -16.68 9.37
N MET A 111 -15.39 -15.72 8.69
CA MET A 111 -15.25 -14.36 9.20
C MET A 111 -16.61 -13.65 9.32
N LEU A 112 -17.53 -13.81 8.34
CA LEU A 112 -18.87 -13.22 8.39
C LEU A 112 -19.78 -13.85 9.48
N LYS A 113 -19.53 -15.08 9.88
CA LYS A 113 -20.22 -15.68 11.04
C LYS A 113 -19.80 -15.04 12.34
N LYS A 114 -18.53 -14.59 12.44
CA LYS A 114 -17.97 -13.97 13.65
C LYS A 114 -18.18 -12.46 13.68
N PHE A 115 -18.07 -11.81 12.52
CA PHE A 115 -18.12 -10.37 12.38
C PHE A 115 -19.25 -9.94 11.43
N LYS A 116 -19.95 -8.85 11.77
CA LYS A 116 -21.04 -8.31 10.94
C LYS A 116 -20.55 -7.82 9.57
N GLU A 117 -19.34 -7.28 9.54
CA GLU A 117 -18.70 -6.75 8.35
C GLU A 117 -17.23 -7.18 8.29
N ILE A 118 -16.79 -7.54 7.10
CA ILE A 118 -15.39 -7.89 6.83
C ILE A 118 -14.84 -7.02 5.70
N VAL A 119 -13.53 -6.82 5.71
CA VAL A 119 -12.81 -6.14 4.63
C VAL A 119 -12.01 -7.16 3.84
N ILE A 120 -12.17 -7.15 2.51
CA ILE A 120 -11.37 -7.95 1.57
C ILE A 120 -10.55 -7.00 0.71
N LYS A 121 -9.24 -7.18 0.70
CA LYS A 121 -8.31 -6.34 -0.09
C LYS A 121 -7.06 -7.11 -0.49
N PRO A 122 -6.31 -6.69 -1.53
CA PRO A 122 -5.00 -7.28 -1.82
C PRO A 122 -4.05 -7.10 -0.63
N ALA A 123 -3.22 -8.12 -0.36
CA ALA A 123 -2.21 -8.05 0.70
C ALA A 123 -1.13 -7.00 0.38
N ILE A 124 -0.89 -6.77 -0.92
CA ILE A 124 -0.01 -5.72 -1.43
C ILE A 124 -0.87 -4.78 -2.28
N SER A 125 -1.16 -3.59 -1.78
CA SER A 125 -1.90 -2.54 -2.49
C SER A 125 -1.77 -1.23 -1.74
N ARG A 126 -2.00 -0.11 -2.45
CA ARG A 126 -1.90 1.25 -1.92
C ARG A 126 -3.14 2.08 -2.24
N GLY A 127 -3.28 3.21 -1.53
CA GLY A 127 -4.27 4.24 -1.83
C GLY A 127 -5.72 3.75 -1.78
N GLY A 128 -6.05 2.77 -0.93
CA GLY A 128 -7.40 2.25 -0.77
C GLY A 128 -7.96 1.49 -1.99
N ARG A 129 -7.13 1.16 -2.98
CA ARG A 129 -7.59 0.49 -4.20
C ARG A 129 -7.98 -0.96 -3.94
N ASN A 130 -9.10 -1.38 -4.54
CA ASN A 130 -9.65 -2.74 -4.42
C ASN A 130 -9.94 -3.13 -2.95
N VAL A 131 -10.49 -2.19 -2.17
CA VAL A 131 -10.98 -2.43 -0.82
C VAL A 131 -12.47 -2.70 -0.89
N PHE A 132 -12.88 -3.88 -0.44
CA PHE A 132 -14.28 -4.30 -0.42
C PHE A 132 -14.71 -4.51 1.02
N ILE A 133 -15.79 -3.84 1.41
CA ILE A 133 -16.49 -4.08 2.67
C ILE A 133 -17.63 -5.03 2.36
N VAL A 134 -17.55 -6.25 2.88
CA VAL A 134 -18.55 -7.29 2.64
C VAL A 134 -19.36 -7.49 3.91
N SER A 135 -20.69 -7.40 3.79
CA SER A 135 -21.64 -7.56 4.89
C SER A 135 -22.79 -8.44 4.49
N SER A 136 -23.30 -9.25 5.42
CA SER A 136 -24.53 -10.02 5.24
C SER A 136 -25.80 -9.14 5.19
N LYS A 137 -25.72 -7.93 5.71
CA LYS A 137 -26.83 -6.96 5.75
C LYS A 137 -26.93 -6.09 4.48
N THR A 138 -25.87 -5.99 3.70
CA THR A 138 -25.86 -5.23 2.46
C THR A 138 -26.45 -6.09 1.35
N LYS A 139 -27.45 -5.58 0.64
CA LYS A 139 -27.97 -6.17 -0.60
C LYS A 139 -27.45 -5.36 -1.79
N GLY A 140 -26.84 -6.03 -2.75
CA GLY A 140 -26.32 -5.41 -3.96
C GLY A 140 -24.97 -4.70 -3.78
N LEU A 141 -24.69 -3.79 -4.67
CA LEU A 141 -23.44 -3.04 -4.76
C LEU A 141 -23.68 -1.58 -4.38
N LYS A 142 -22.94 -1.07 -3.40
CA LYS A 142 -22.92 0.35 -3.04
C LYS A 142 -21.50 0.87 -3.23
N ILE A 143 -21.33 1.86 -4.10
CA ILE A 143 -20.05 2.56 -4.32
C ILE A 143 -20.18 3.91 -3.60
N TYR A 144 -19.23 4.21 -2.73
CA TYR A 144 -19.14 5.50 -2.05
C TYR A 144 -18.45 6.56 -2.92
N ASP A 145 -18.71 7.83 -2.66
CA ASP A 145 -18.27 8.98 -3.48
C ASP A 145 -16.76 9.03 -3.71
N ASN A 146 -15.97 8.56 -2.76
CA ASN A 146 -14.52 8.49 -2.90
C ASN A 146 -14.05 7.37 -3.83
N ARG A 147 -14.95 6.49 -4.32
CA ARG A 147 -14.68 5.31 -5.18
C ARG A 147 -13.55 4.39 -4.70
N ARG A 148 -13.09 4.55 -3.46
CA ARG A 148 -11.99 3.76 -2.89
C ARG A 148 -12.50 2.53 -2.17
N GLU A 149 -13.68 2.63 -1.56
CA GLU A 149 -14.32 1.54 -0.82
C GLU A 149 -15.61 1.12 -1.50
N ILE A 150 -15.81 -0.18 -1.63
CA ILE A 150 -16.99 -0.76 -2.25
C ILE A 150 -17.68 -1.61 -1.21
N LYS A 151 -18.90 -1.23 -0.78
CA LYS A 151 -19.74 -2.09 0.07
C LYS A 151 -20.58 -3.02 -0.78
N THR A 152 -20.62 -4.29 -0.40
CA THR A 152 -21.34 -5.33 -1.15
C THR A 152 -21.67 -6.50 -0.23
N ASP A 153 -22.54 -7.40 -0.69
CA ASP A 153 -22.68 -8.73 -0.11
C ASP A 153 -21.69 -9.73 -0.74
N LEU A 154 -21.54 -10.89 -0.10
CA LEU A 154 -20.57 -11.89 -0.55
C LEU A 154 -20.88 -12.44 -1.95
N ASN A 155 -22.15 -12.59 -2.32
CA ASN A 155 -22.53 -13.14 -3.62
C ASN A 155 -22.21 -12.14 -4.74
N ASN A 156 -22.54 -10.86 -4.54
CA ASN A 156 -22.18 -9.80 -5.48
C ASN A 156 -20.66 -9.60 -5.58
N PHE A 157 -19.94 -9.67 -4.45
CA PHE A 157 -18.48 -9.67 -4.47
C PHE A 157 -17.92 -10.80 -5.36
N LYS A 158 -18.39 -12.03 -5.18
CA LYS A 158 -17.97 -13.16 -6.00
C LYS A 158 -18.25 -12.97 -7.48
N LYS A 159 -19.48 -12.54 -7.80
CA LYS A 159 -19.96 -12.38 -9.18
C LYS A 159 -19.15 -11.31 -9.93
N ASN A 160 -18.92 -10.18 -9.30
CA ASN A 160 -18.40 -8.98 -9.99
C ASN A 160 -16.90 -8.79 -9.83
N PHE A 161 -16.29 -9.26 -8.73
CA PHE A 161 -14.92 -8.89 -8.37
C PHE A 161 -13.95 -10.07 -8.26
N LYS A 162 -14.44 -11.29 -8.06
CA LYS A 162 -13.58 -12.47 -7.94
C LYS A 162 -12.68 -12.65 -9.18
N ARG A 163 -13.18 -12.35 -10.38
CA ARG A 163 -12.39 -12.43 -11.63
C ARG A 163 -11.31 -11.35 -11.68
N ASN A 164 -11.66 -10.12 -11.30
CA ASN A 164 -10.74 -8.98 -11.33
C ASN A 164 -9.62 -9.09 -10.29
N LEU A 165 -9.84 -9.87 -9.23
CA LEU A 165 -8.87 -10.09 -8.18
C LEU A 165 -7.92 -11.28 -8.44
N LYS A 166 -8.09 -12.04 -9.53
CA LYS A 166 -7.21 -13.18 -9.83
C LYS A 166 -5.72 -12.82 -9.80
N ASN A 167 -5.37 -11.65 -10.33
CA ASN A 167 -4.00 -11.16 -10.39
C ASN A 167 -3.55 -10.43 -9.11
N ASN A 168 -4.43 -10.32 -8.09
CA ASN A 168 -4.16 -9.60 -6.85
C ASN A 168 -3.96 -10.51 -5.63
N TYR A 169 -3.86 -11.82 -5.84
CA TYR A 169 -3.52 -12.74 -4.76
C TYR A 169 -2.05 -12.59 -4.34
N PRO A 170 -1.74 -12.74 -3.06
CA PRO A 170 -2.65 -13.08 -1.97
C PRO A 170 -3.57 -11.91 -1.57
N LEU A 171 -4.82 -12.25 -1.19
CA LEU A 171 -5.73 -11.32 -0.55
C LEU A 171 -5.62 -11.43 0.97
N ILE A 172 -6.02 -10.37 1.66
CA ILE A 172 -6.27 -10.38 3.09
C ILE A 172 -7.76 -10.16 3.34
N ILE A 173 -8.34 -11.02 4.19
CA ILE A 173 -9.67 -10.84 4.77
C ILE A 173 -9.47 -10.47 6.23
N MET A 174 -10.18 -9.45 6.70
CA MET A 174 -10.09 -9.01 8.08
C MET A 174 -11.45 -8.50 8.57
N ASN A 175 -11.67 -8.45 9.90
CA ASN A 175 -12.82 -7.73 10.42
C ASN A 175 -12.72 -6.24 10.08
N LYS A 176 -13.86 -5.61 9.78
CA LYS A 176 -13.92 -4.14 9.69
C LYS A 176 -13.64 -3.57 11.08
N LEU A 177 -12.73 -2.62 11.15
CA LEU A 177 -12.48 -1.85 12.36
C LEU A 177 -13.54 -0.76 12.50
N GLU A 178 -13.77 -0.33 13.74
CA GLU A 178 -14.68 0.76 14.05
C GLU A 178 -14.10 2.10 13.61
N GLU A 179 -14.98 3.04 13.31
CA GLU A 179 -14.63 4.43 13.02
C GLU A 179 -14.49 5.22 14.33
N PRO A 180 -13.76 6.33 14.35
CA PRO A 180 -13.12 7.00 13.21
C PRO A 180 -11.77 6.37 12.80
N VAL A 181 -11.39 6.58 11.53
CA VAL A 181 -10.06 6.27 11.00
C VAL A 181 -9.21 7.53 11.09
N TYR A 182 -7.99 7.40 11.62
CA TYR A 182 -7.03 8.49 11.71
C TYR A 182 -5.86 8.24 10.76
N ASP A 183 -5.48 9.27 10.01
CA ASP A 183 -4.22 9.34 9.31
C ASP A 183 -3.26 10.21 10.13
N LEU A 184 -2.06 9.70 10.40
CA LEU A 184 -1.03 10.41 11.17
C LEU A 184 0.19 10.62 10.29
N ASP A 185 0.61 11.87 10.15
CA ASP A 185 1.87 12.25 9.52
C ASP A 185 2.96 12.33 10.58
N ILE A 186 3.98 11.48 10.48
CA ILE A 186 5.04 11.39 11.47
C ILE A 186 6.39 11.64 10.81
N LEU A 187 7.08 12.70 11.27
CA LEU A 187 8.48 12.90 10.97
C LEU A 187 9.33 12.18 12.02
N ALA A 188 10.15 11.23 11.59
CA ALA A 188 11.01 10.47 12.48
C ALA A 188 12.46 10.40 11.96
N TRP A 189 13.43 10.36 12.87
CA TRP A 189 14.83 10.16 12.57
C TRP A 189 15.37 8.98 13.39
N LYS A 190 15.92 7.97 12.70
CA LYS A 190 16.46 6.76 13.33
C LYS A 190 15.50 6.09 14.33
N GLY A 191 14.22 6.06 14.00
CA GLY A 191 13.16 5.47 14.83
C GLY A 191 12.64 6.36 15.97
N VAL A 192 13.19 7.56 16.14
CA VAL A 192 12.72 8.54 17.14
C VAL A 192 11.77 9.52 16.44
N PRO A 193 10.49 9.65 16.85
CA PRO A 193 9.59 10.64 16.31
C PRO A 193 10.06 12.04 16.70
N LEU A 194 10.18 12.93 15.71
CA LEU A 194 10.55 14.33 15.90
C LEU A 194 9.32 15.23 15.92
N ARG A 195 8.29 14.85 15.18
CA ARG A 195 7.01 15.55 15.09
C ARG A 195 5.89 14.58 14.68
N ILE A 196 4.71 14.79 15.25
CA ILE A 196 3.47 14.09 14.96
C ILE A 196 2.41 15.11 14.59
#